data_f09ae0106b20cbfba86b1f5a5d427d45
#
_entry.id   f09ae0106b20cbfba86b1f5a5d427d45
#
_cell.length_a   1.000
_cell.length_b   1.000
_cell.length_c   1.000
_cell.angle_alpha   90.00
_cell.angle_beta   90.00
_cell.angle_gamma   90.00
#
_symmetry.space_group_name_H-M   'P 1'
#
loop_
_entity.id
_entity.type
_entity.pdbx_description
1 polymer ?
#
loop_
_entity_poly.entity_id
_entity_poly.type
_entity_poly.pdbx_seq_one_letter_code
_entity_poly.pdbx_strand_id
1 'polypeptide(L)'
;MPYISLFTNGTLPLITALQALRITGEVITTPYSFVATTHALWWNGIKPVFVDIDPTTGNINPDKIEAAITPKTTAIMPVHVYGKPCDTKRIQEIADQYGLKVIYDAAHAFGVEVNGESILNAGDLSTLSFHATKVYNTVEGGAMVMHDEKMKKRIDYLKNFGFANETTVVGPGINSKMDEVRSAYGLLNLKQVDAAIEARHQVAIKYREVLRNVEGVTFFDDIPGVRHNYSYFPIFIDAKKYGMTRDELYFKMKEQNVLGRRYFYPLISEFSTYRGLESAKPENLPEAHKMADSVICLPMHHALSNDDIQRILDSIIK
;
A
#
# COMPACT_ATOMS: atom_id res chain seq x y z
N MET A 1 -1.53 1.77 19.70
CA MET A 1 -0.18 1.80 19.08
C MET A 1 0.74 2.53 20.04
N PRO A 2 1.70 1.89 20.67
CA PRO A 2 2.48 2.53 21.72
C PRO A 2 3.53 3.52 21.19
N TYR A 3 4.10 3.29 19.98
CA TYR A 3 5.21 4.10 19.47
C TYR A 3 5.06 4.43 17.99
N ILE A 4 5.38 5.69 17.62
CA ILE A 4 5.37 6.17 16.24
C ILE A 4 6.57 7.09 15.99
N SER A 5 7.19 6.98 14.82
CA SER A 5 8.21 7.91 14.34
C SER A 5 7.77 8.54 13.04
N LEU A 6 7.88 9.86 12.92
CA LEU A 6 7.50 10.62 11.73
C LEU A 6 8.70 10.78 10.77
N PHE A 7 8.40 10.77 9.48
CA PHE A 7 9.35 10.84 8.37
C PHE A 7 8.92 11.87 7.34
N THR A 8 9.88 12.33 6.52
CA THR A 8 9.64 13.33 5.48
C THR A 8 8.84 12.81 4.28
N ASN A 9 8.74 11.49 4.08
CA ASN A 9 7.92 10.84 3.05
C ASN A 9 7.66 9.37 3.40
N GLY A 10 6.88 8.65 2.58
CA GLY A 10 6.52 7.24 2.81
C GLY A 10 7.61 6.22 2.41
N THR A 11 8.61 6.60 1.63
CA THR A 11 9.67 5.67 1.16
C THR A 11 10.77 5.48 2.20
N LEU A 12 11.17 6.56 2.87
CA LEU A 12 12.24 6.51 3.86
C LEU A 12 11.93 5.65 5.09
N PRO A 13 10.69 5.56 5.61
CA PRO A 13 10.39 4.58 6.66
C PRO A 13 10.57 3.14 6.18
N LEU A 14 10.23 2.78 4.93
CA LEU A 14 10.50 1.43 4.38
C LEU A 14 12.00 1.13 4.38
N ILE A 15 12.82 2.06 3.86
CA ILE A 15 14.29 1.92 3.84
C ILE A 15 14.84 1.79 5.28
N THR A 16 14.36 2.63 6.20
CA THR A 16 14.81 2.63 7.59
C THR A 16 14.38 1.39 8.36
N ALA A 17 13.18 0.83 8.07
CA ALA A 17 12.69 -0.41 8.68
C ALA A 17 13.64 -1.59 8.42
N LEU A 18 14.09 -1.73 7.17
CA LEU A 18 15.03 -2.77 6.76
C LEU A 18 16.35 -2.65 7.52
N GLN A 19 16.89 -1.43 7.66
CA GLN A 19 18.10 -1.17 8.45
C GLN A 19 17.85 -1.41 9.95
N ALA A 20 16.73 -0.98 10.50
CA ALA A 20 16.40 -1.14 11.90
C ALA A 20 16.29 -2.61 12.32
N LEU A 21 15.72 -3.46 11.48
CA LEU A 21 15.62 -4.90 11.70
C LEU A 21 16.83 -5.70 11.19
N ARG A 22 17.83 -5.02 10.59
CA ARG A 22 19.04 -5.65 10.01
C ARG A 22 18.71 -6.70 8.95
N ILE A 23 17.75 -6.41 8.11
CA ILE A 23 17.31 -7.31 7.04
C ILE A 23 18.40 -7.40 5.97
N THR A 24 18.67 -8.60 5.49
CA THR A 24 19.65 -8.92 4.44
C THR A 24 19.11 -10.02 3.54
N GLY A 25 19.86 -10.41 2.51
CA GLY A 25 19.54 -11.56 1.67
C GLY A 25 18.30 -11.35 0.79
N GLU A 26 17.21 -12.05 1.07
CA GLU A 26 15.99 -12.02 0.29
C GLU A 26 14.78 -11.62 1.16
N VAL A 27 13.87 -10.84 0.55
CA VAL A 27 12.60 -10.44 1.17
C VAL A 27 11.46 -10.78 0.21
N ILE A 28 10.49 -11.54 0.73
CA ILE A 28 9.27 -11.88 0.00
C ILE A 28 8.33 -10.67 -0.01
N THR A 29 7.81 -10.31 -1.18
CA THR A 29 6.89 -9.19 -1.36
C THR A 29 5.94 -9.45 -2.54
N THR A 30 5.05 -8.49 -2.84
CA THR A 30 4.10 -8.57 -3.97
C THR A 30 4.58 -7.72 -5.15
N PRO A 31 4.32 -8.13 -6.41
CA PRO A 31 4.54 -7.28 -7.58
C PRO A 31 3.44 -6.22 -7.75
N TYR A 32 2.28 -6.39 -7.08
CA TYR A 32 1.10 -5.56 -7.22
C TYR A 32 1.06 -4.49 -6.13
N SER A 33 1.91 -3.48 -6.27
CA SER A 33 2.06 -2.35 -5.35
C SER A 33 2.65 -1.14 -6.06
N PHE A 34 2.76 -0.03 -5.34
CA PHE A 34 3.59 1.09 -5.77
C PHE A 34 5.07 0.72 -5.63
N VAL A 35 5.87 1.18 -6.58
CA VAL A 35 7.28 0.76 -6.74
C VAL A 35 8.17 1.01 -5.51
N ALA A 36 7.79 1.95 -4.63
CA ALA A 36 8.56 2.27 -3.42
C ALA A 36 8.76 1.05 -2.50
N THR A 37 7.78 0.15 -2.42
CA THR A 37 7.88 -1.11 -1.67
C THR A 37 9.14 -1.89 -2.07
N THR A 38 9.30 -2.15 -3.37
CA THR A 38 10.42 -2.95 -3.88
C THR A 38 11.70 -2.13 -4.01
N HIS A 39 11.62 -0.84 -4.35
CA HIS A 39 12.80 0.03 -4.40
C HIS A 39 13.48 0.16 -3.03
N ALA A 40 12.73 0.13 -1.93
CA ALA A 40 13.30 0.15 -0.60
C ALA A 40 14.20 -1.07 -0.34
N LEU A 41 13.84 -2.25 -0.86
CA LEU A 41 14.68 -3.46 -0.81
C LEU A 41 15.95 -3.26 -1.64
N TRP A 42 15.81 -2.81 -2.89
CA TRP A 42 16.92 -2.62 -3.81
C TRP A 42 17.96 -1.63 -3.28
N TRP A 43 17.52 -0.51 -2.72
CA TRP A 43 18.39 0.49 -2.10
C TRP A 43 19.16 -0.04 -0.87
N ASN A 44 18.65 -1.11 -0.23
CA ASN A 44 19.32 -1.78 0.88
C ASN A 44 20.18 -3.00 0.43
N GLY A 45 20.35 -3.23 -0.88
CA GLY A 45 21.06 -4.39 -1.41
C GLY A 45 20.36 -5.72 -1.15
N ILE A 46 19.03 -5.69 -0.93
CA ILE A 46 18.19 -6.85 -0.64
C ILE A 46 17.49 -7.30 -1.91
N LYS A 47 17.52 -8.59 -2.20
CA LYS A 47 16.85 -9.16 -3.36
C LYS A 47 15.34 -9.34 -3.08
N PRO A 48 14.44 -8.71 -3.85
CA PRO A 48 13.03 -9.00 -3.77
C PRO A 48 12.70 -10.37 -4.35
N VAL A 49 11.78 -11.08 -3.70
CA VAL A 49 11.17 -12.32 -4.18
C VAL A 49 9.67 -12.05 -4.31
N PHE A 50 9.17 -12.00 -5.53
CA PHE A 50 7.76 -11.74 -5.78
C PHE A 50 6.93 -13.00 -5.58
N VAL A 51 5.81 -12.84 -4.87
CA VAL A 51 4.77 -13.84 -4.68
C VAL A 51 3.46 -13.27 -5.21
N ASP A 52 2.70 -14.11 -5.90
CA ASP A 52 1.44 -13.74 -6.51
C ASP A 52 0.39 -13.31 -5.48
N ILE A 53 -0.65 -12.68 -5.94
CA ILE A 53 -1.71 -12.11 -5.10
C ILE A 53 -2.91 -13.05 -4.96
N ASP A 54 -3.73 -12.78 -3.96
CA ASP A 54 -5.09 -13.28 -3.85
C ASP A 54 -6.01 -12.39 -4.72
N PRO A 55 -6.70 -12.97 -5.73
CA PRO A 55 -7.54 -12.21 -6.65
C PRO A 55 -8.74 -11.54 -5.97
N THR A 56 -9.13 -11.96 -4.76
CA THR A 56 -10.27 -11.40 -4.04
C THR A 56 -9.92 -10.16 -3.22
N THR A 57 -8.63 -9.97 -2.95
CA THR A 57 -8.14 -8.86 -2.12
C THR A 57 -7.13 -7.96 -2.83
N GLY A 58 -6.37 -8.50 -3.77
CA GLY A 58 -5.21 -7.85 -4.39
C GLY A 58 -3.96 -7.86 -3.50
N ASN A 59 -4.04 -8.41 -2.29
CA ASN A 59 -2.91 -8.56 -1.38
C ASN A 59 -2.09 -9.81 -1.72
N ILE A 60 -0.86 -9.89 -1.21
CA ILE A 60 -0.04 -11.10 -1.34
C ILE A 60 -0.82 -12.33 -0.87
N ASN A 61 -0.77 -13.41 -1.64
CA ASN A 61 -1.42 -14.67 -1.27
C ASN A 61 -0.56 -15.42 -0.24
N PRO A 62 -1.00 -15.56 1.02
CA PRO A 62 -0.21 -16.19 2.06
C PRO A 62 0.08 -17.67 1.78
N ASP A 63 -0.82 -18.38 1.07
CA ASP A 63 -0.63 -19.80 0.75
C ASP A 63 0.51 -20.05 -0.25
N LYS A 64 0.97 -19.01 -0.95
CA LYS A 64 2.10 -19.06 -1.88
C LYS A 64 3.42 -18.63 -1.24
N ILE A 65 3.42 -18.09 -0.02
CA ILE A 65 4.62 -17.56 0.65
C ILE A 65 5.62 -18.66 0.98
N GLU A 66 5.17 -19.76 1.57
CA GLU A 66 6.06 -20.84 2.01
C GLU A 66 6.89 -21.43 0.88
N ALA A 67 6.29 -21.59 -0.31
CA ALA A 67 6.99 -22.10 -1.50
C ALA A 67 8.10 -21.15 -2.02
N ALA A 68 8.05 -19.88 -1.65
CA ALA A 68 9.04 -18.87 -2.04
C ALA A 68 10.17 -18.69 -1.00
N ILE A 69 10.09 -19.35 0.16
CA ILE A 69 11.11 -19.26 1.22
C ILE A 69 12.36 -20.03 0.81
N THR A 70 13.51 -19.38 0.94
CA THR A 70 14.84 -19.96 0.76
C THR A 70 15.69 -19.76 2.02
N PRO A 71 16.85 -20.44 2.14
CA PRO A 71 17.78 -20.17 3.25
C PRO A 71 18.30 -18.71 3.33
N LYS A 72 18.04 -17.89 2.31
CA LYS A 72 18.42 -16.47 2.26
C LYS A 72 17.26 -15.55 2.63
N THR A 73 16.04 -16.08 2.76
CA THR A 73 14.86 -15.28 3.13
C THR A 73 14.96 -14.84 4.59
N THR A 74 14.83 -13.55 4.85
CA THR A 74 14.93 -12.98 6.21
C THR A 74 13.70 -12.19 6.64
N ALA A 75 12.84 -11.80 5.68
CA ALA A 75 11.61 -11.08 5.99
C ALA A 75 10.53 -11.30 4.92
N ILE A 76 9.31 -10.96 5.31
CA ILE A 76 8.15 -10.78 4.45
C ILE A 76 7.78 -9.30 4.51
N MET A 77 7.57 -8.67 3.34
CA MET A 77 7.11 -7.28 3.23
C MET A 77 5.78 -7.25 2.46
N PRO A 78 4.65 -7.56 3.14
CA PRO A 78 3.33 -7.49 2.54
C PRO A 78 2.86 -6.04 2.41
N VAL A 79 1.91 -5.81 1.51
CA VAL A 79 1.29 -4.50 1.31
C VAL A 79 -0.20 -4.61 1.60
N HIS A 80 -0.74 -3.69 2.40
CA HIS A 80 -2.19 -3.52 2.54
C HIS A 80 -2.73 -2.74 1.32
N VAL A 81 -2.89 -3.45 0.20
CA VAL A 81 -3.23 -2.85 -1.09
C VAL A 81 -4.58 -2.15 -1.00
N TYR A 82 -4.64 -0.89 -1.46
CA TYR A 82 -5.81 0.00 -1.35
C TYR A 82 -6.33 0.25 0.07
N GLY A 83 -5.58 -0.13 1.10
CA GLY A 83 -6.02 -0.11 2.49
C GLY A 83 -6.79 -1.37 2.92
N LYS A 84 -6.91 -2.39 2.05
CA LYS A 84 -7.50 -3.68 2.44
C LYS A 84 -6.53 -4.47 3.30
N PRO A 85 -6.98 -5.05 4.43
CA PRO A 85 -6.11 -5.85 5.28
C PRO A 85 -5.56 -7.08 4.56
N CYS A 86 -4.25 -7.34 4.70
CA CYS A 86 -3.71 -8.68 4.43
C CYS A 86 -4.26 -9.69 5.45
N ASP A 87 -4.16 -10.98 5.17
CA ASP A 87 -4.31 -12.02 6.18
C ASP A 87 -3.10 -11.99 7.13
N THR A 88 -3.15 -11.05 8.09
CA THR A 88 -2.05 -10.80 9.01
C THR A 88 -1.78 -11.99 9.93
N LYS A 89 -2.83 -12.77 10.25
CA LYS A 89 -2.71 -13.94 11.09
C LYS A 89 -1.90 -15.04 10.37
N ARG A 90 -2.30 -15.39 9.15
CA ARG A 90 -1.60 -16.43 8.38
C ARG A 90 -0.16 -16.04 8.04
N ILE A 91 0.07 -14.77 7.70
CA ILE A 91 1.42 -14.26 7.45
C ILE A 91 2.30 -14.35 8.71
N GLN A 92 1.75 -14.02 9.88
CA GLN A 92 2.49 -14.12 11.15
C GLN A 92 2.80 -15.58 11.51
N GLU A 93 1.86 -16.51 11.32
CA GLU A 93 2.09 -17.94 11.53
C GLU A 93 3.27 -18.45 10.68
N ILE A 94 3.33 -18.07 9.41
CA ILE A 94 4.45 -18.41 8.52
C ILE A 94 5.74 -17.75 9.01
N ALA A 95 5.71 -16.47 9.35
CA ALA A 95 6.88 -15.76 9.83
C ALA A 95 7.46 -16.39 11.11
N ASP A 96 6.62 -16.77 12.07
CA ASP A 96 7.01 -17.41 13.31
C ASP A 96 7.63 -18.80 13.05
N GLN A 97 7.02 -19.58 12.15
CA GLN A 97 7.50 -20.92 11.78
C GLN A 97 8.90 -20.89 11.17
N TYR A 98 9.20 -19.87 10.35
CA TYR A 98 10.47 -19.76 9.62
C TYR A 98 11.44 -18.74 10.23
N GLY A 99 11.09 -18.11 11.35
CA GLY A 99 11.92 -17.11 12.03
C GLY A 99 12.11 -15.82 11.22
N LEU A 100 11.12 -15.45 10.40
CA LEU A 100 11.17 -14.28 9.51
C LEU A 100 10.64 -13.03 10.22
N LYS A 101 11.09 -11.86 9.77
CA LYS A 101 10.53 -10.57 10.17
C LYS A 101 9.37 -10.18 9.25
N VAL A 102 8.40 -9.43 9.78
CA VAL A 102 7.26 -8.92 9.00
C VAL A 102 7.24 -7.40 9.05
N ILE A 103 7.34 -6.76 7.88
CA ILE A 103 7.28 -5.31 7.70
C ILE A 103 6.10 -4.99 6.79
N TYR A 104 5.03 -4.41 7.32
CA TYR A 104 3.88 -4.02 6.50
C TYR A 104 4.13 -2.69 5.80
N ASP A 105 4.04 -2.68 4.47
CA ASP A 105 3.79 -1.45 3.73
C ASP A 105 2.30 -1.12 3.87
N ALA A 106 1.99 -0.24 4.81
CA ALA A 106 0.66 0.22 5.13
C ALA A 106 0.39 1.64 4.57
N ALA A 107 1.09 2.02 3.48
CA ALA A 107 0.99 3.34 2.87
C ALA A 107 -0.46 3.77 2.53
N HIS A 108 -1.38 2.82 2.39
CA HIS A 108 -2.79 3.05 2.07
C HIS A 108 -3.73 2.85 3.28
N ALA A 109 -3.20 2.50 4.45
CA ALA A 109 -3.98 1.90 5.53
C ALA A 109 -4.16 2.80 6.76
N PHE A 110 -3.97 4.13 6.62
CA PHE A 110 -4.23 5.07 7.72
C PHE A 110 -5.70 4.97 8.16
N GLY A 111 -5.93 4.76 9.47
CA GLY A 111 -7.27 4.69 10.06
C GLY A 111 -8.05 3.41 9.73
N VAL A 112 -7.41 2.39 9.14
CA VAL A 112 -8.04 1.09 8.89
C VAL A 112 -7.97 0.23 10.16
N GLU A 113 -9.11 -0.39 10.50
CA GLU A 113 -9.26 -1.26 11.66
C GLU A 113 -9.88 -2.60 11.25
N VAL A 114 -9.52 -3.66 11.94
CA VAL A 114 -10.13 -4.99 11.84
C VAL A 114 -10.69 -5.36 13.21
N ASN A 115 -12.01 -5.54 13.32
CA ASN A 115 -12.71 -5.82 14.59
C ASN A 115 -12.39 -4.80 15.70
N GLY A 116 -12.23 -3.53 15.33
CA GLY A 116 -11.95 -2.42 16.26
C GLY A 116 -10.46 -2.25 16.61
N GLU A 117 -9.58 -3.07 16.06
CA GLU A 117 -8.13 -2.96 16.24
C GLU A 117 -7.44 -2.42 14.99
N SER A 118 -6.50 -1.49 15.19
CA SER A 118 -5.72 -0.94 14.08
C SER A 118 -4.87 -2.03 13.42
N ILE A 119 -4.94 -2.15 12.08
CA ILE A 119 -4.10 -3.11 11.34
C ILE A 119 -2.60 -2.78 11.40
N LEU A 120 -2.25 -1.56 11.83
CA LEU A 120 -0.86 -1.14 12.04
C LEU A 120 -0.21 -1.81 13.25
N ASN A 121 -0.97 -2.54 14.05
CA ASN A 121 -0.46 -3.35 15.16
C ASN A 121 0.10 -4.71 14.71
N ALA A 122 -0.09 -5.10 13.45
CA ALA A 122 0.42 -6.36 12.93
C ALA A 122 1.90 -6.28 12.54
N GLY A 123 2.59 -7.42 12.62
CA GLY A 123 4.00 -7.56 12.25
C GLY A 123 4.99 -6.91 13.21
N ASP A 124 6.26 -6.87 12.83
CA ASP A 124 7.32 -6.19 13.59
C ASP A 124 7.26 -4.66 13.45
N LEU A 125 6.98 -4.18 12.22
CA LEU A 125 6.89 -2.76 11.87
C LEU A 125 5.80 -2.55 10.81
N SER A 126 5.10 -1.40 10.88
CA SER A 126 4.20 -0.93 9.83
C SER A 126 4.59 0.48 9.38
N THR A 127 4.61 0.73 8.06
CA THR A 127 5.00 2.01 7.49
C THR A 127 3.81 2.70 6.83
N LEU A 128 3.68 4.01 7.02
CA LEU A 128 2.62 4.84 6.47
C LEU A 128 3.18 5.88 5.51
N SER A 129 2.40 6.23 4.51
CA SER A 129 2.64 7.37 3.64
C SER A 129 1.62 8.47 3.91
N PHE A 130 2.10 9.70 4.04
CA PHE A 130 1.28 10.91 4.16
C PHE A 130 1.44 11.82 2.93
N HIS A 131 1.72 11.22 1.77
CA HIS A 131 1.74 11.94 0.50
C HIS A 131 0.35 12.54 0.21
N ALA A 132 0.31 13.65 -0.52
CA ALA A 132 -0.91 14.44 -0.82
C ALA A 132 -2.11 13.63 -1.36
N THR A 133 -1.86 12.49 -2.01
CA THR A 133 -2.92 11.60 -2.54
C THR A 133 -3.54 10.66 -1.50
N LYS A 134 -3.00 10.58 -0.29
CA LYS A 134 -3.50 9.69 0.76
C LYS A 134 -4.68 10.30 1.49
N VAL A 135 -5.45 9.46 2.18
CA VAL A 135 -6.63 9.89 2.97
C VAL A 135 -6.24 10.90 4.04
N TYR A 136 -5.22 10.55 4.83
CA TYR A 136 -4.52 11.50 5.69
C TYR A 136 -3.20 11.88 5.02
N ASN A 137 -2.90 13.16 4.94
CA ASN A 137 -1.68 13.62 4.30
C ASN A 137 -1.07 14.85 5.00
N THR A 138 0.21 15.05 4.73
CA THR A 138 0.98 16.21 5.17
C THR A 138 1.66 16.88 3.97
N VAL A 139 1.02 16.87 2.78
CA VAL A 139 1.58 17.18 1.46
C VAL A 139 2.62 16.13 1.08
N GLU A 140 3.70 16.05 1.81
CA GLU A 140 4.68 14.97 1.87
C GLU A 140 4.90 14.57 3.32
N GLY A 141 5.00 13.28 3.59
CA GLY A 141 5.25 12.76 4.92
C GLY A 141 5.11 11.25 4.98
N GLY A 142 5.46 10.70 6.11
CA GLY A 142 5.30 9.29 6.42
C GLY A 142 5.48 9.02 7.90
N ALA A 143 5.20 7.78 8.28
CA ALA A 143 5.42 7.34 9.65
C ALA A 143 5.81 5.86 9.67
N MET A 144 6.37 5.46 10.80
CA MET A 144 6.62 4.07 11.15
C MET A 144 6.02 3.80 12.52
N VAL A 145 5.28 2.72 12.62
CA VAL A 145 4.67 2.21 13.86
C VAL A 145 5.46 1.00 14.34
N MET A 146 5.73 0.94 15.64
CA MET A 146 6.50 -0.10 16.30
C MET A 146 5.97 -0.39 17.70
N HIS A 147 6.39 -1.53 18.29
CA HIS A 147 5.78 -2.07 19.49
C HIS A 147 6.58 -1.83 20.78
N ASP A 148 7.86 -1.47 20.68
CA ASP A 148 8.72 -1.28 21.84
C ASP A 148 9.58 -0.03 21.76
N GLU A 149 9.98 0.48 22.94
CA GLU A 149 10.77 1.70 23.09
C GLU A 149 12.19 1.58 22.52
N LYS A 150 12.79 0.39 22.58
CA LYS A 150 14.14 0.15 22.06
C LYS A 150 14.18 0.30 20.56
N MET A 151 13.17 -0.25 19.87
CA MET A 151 13.01 -0.09 18.43
C MET A 151 12.73 1.38 18.08
N LYS A 152 11.86 2.05 18.85
CA LYS A 152 11.60 3.50 18.69
C LYS A 152 12.87 4.32 18.73
N LYS A 153 13.70 4.13 19.77
CA LYS A 153 14.99 4.82 19.91
C LYS A 153 15.93 4.52 18.74
N ARG A 154 16.02 3.26 18.33
CA ARG A 154 16.85 2.85 17.19
C ARG A 154 16.43 3.55 15.90
N ILE A 155 15.13 3.59 15.62
CA ILE A 155 14.56 4.24 14.43
C ILE A 155 14.80 5.75 14.50
N ASP A 156 14.62 6.38 15.66
CA ASP A 156 14.86 7.81 15.83
C ASP A 156 16.34 8.19 15.62
N TYR A 157 17.28 7.35 16.01
CA TYR A 157 18.68 7.54 15.67
C TYR A 157 18.91 7.41 14.16
N LEU A 158 18.42 6.35 13.55
CA LEU A 158 18.62 6.10 12.12
C LEU A 158 18.02 7.20 11.23
N LYS A 159 16.84 7.75 11.58
CA LYS A 159 16.23 8.85 10.83
C LYS A 159 16.91 10.21 11.04
N ASN A 160 17.84 10.32 11.99
CA ASN A 160 18.61 11.52 12.33
C ASN A 160 20.11 11.25 12.28
N PHE A 161 20.64 10.84 11.14
CA PHE A 161 22.07 10.60 10.90
C PHE A 161 22.74 9.58 11.84
N GLY A 162 21.98 8.86 12.65
CA GLY A 162 22.51 7.94 13.66
C GLY A 162 22.95 8.61 14.96
N PHE A 163 22.64 9.88 15.18
CA PHE A 163 23.01 10.61 16.39
C PHE A 163 22.17 10.14 17.60
N ALA A 164 22.87 9.66 18.63
CA ALA A 164 22.29 9.41 19.96
C ALA A 164 22.33 10.67 20.84
N ASN A 165 23.31 11.53 20.63
CA ASN A 165 23.46 12.86 21.22
C ASN A 165 24.38 13.70 20.30
N GLU A 166 24.76 14.91 20.74
CA GLU A 166 25.55 15.87 19.96
C GLU A 166 26.86 15.29 19.39
N THR A 167 27.50 14.37 20.10
CA THR A 167 28.84 13.87 19.76
C THR A 167 28.92 12.39 19.47
N THR A 168 27.81 11.63 19.67
CA THR A 168 27.81 10.17 19.58
C THR A 168 26.96 9.70 18.42
N VAL A 169 27.58 9.05 17.43
CA VAL A 169 26.90 8.36 16.31
C VAL A 169 26.88 6.86 16.59
N VAL A 170 25.70 6.25 16.61
CA VAL A 170 25.49 4.83 16.96
C VAL A 170 25.18 3.94 15.75
N GLY A 171 25.07 4.52 14.56
CA GLY A 171 24.80 3.77 13.32
C GLY A 171 24.75 4.66 12.09
N PRO A 172 24.79 4.07 10.88
CA PRO A 172 24.71 4.81 9.62
C PRO A 172 23.28 5.28 9.36
N GLY A 173 22.89 6.40 9.94
CA GLY A 173 21.58 7.00 9.75
C GLY A 173 21.54 7.99 8.58
N ILE A 174 20.33 8.40 8.23
CA ILE A 174 20.04 9.36 7.17
C ILE A 174 19.23 10.54 7.71
N ASN A 175 19.11 11.62 6.94
CA ASN A 175 18.19 12.71 7.29
C ASN A 175 16.81 12.41 6.68
N SER A 176 15.90 11.95 7.53
CA SER A 176 14.55 11.61 7.10
C SER A 176 13.45 12.14 8.04
N LYS A 177 13.81 13.11 8.90
CA LYS A 177 12.87 13.73 9.84
C LYS A 177 11.81 14.55 9.09
N MET A 178 10.57 14.45 9.54
CA MET A 178 9.52 15.39 9.13
C MET A 178 9.84 16.79 9.68
N ASP A 179 9.62 17.82 8.88
CA ASP A 179 9.78 19.21 9.29
C ASP A 179 8.52 19.74 10.04
N GLU A 180 8.67 20.87 10.70
CA GLU A 180 7.65 21.47 11.54
C GLU A 180 6.47 22.02 10.73
N VAL A 181 6.70 22.49 9.50
CA VAL A 181 5.63 23.04 8.64
C VAL A 181 4.67 21.93 8.24
N ARG A 182 5.18 20.79 7.77
CA ARG A 182 4.36 19.62 7.44
C ARG A 182 3.73 19.00 8.66
N SER A 183 4.43 19.01 9.80
CA SER A 183 3.86 18.56 11.09
C SER A 183 2.68 19.41 11.52
N ALA A 184 2.78 20.74 11.43
CA ALA A 184 1.69 21.67 11.74
C ALA A 184 0.48 21.47 10.82
N TYR A 185 0.72 21.34 9.51
CA TYR A 185 -0.32 21.01 8.54
C TYR A 185 -0.99 19.66 8.85
N GLY A 186 -0.20 18.65 9.22
CA GLY A 186 -0.70 17.34 9.61
C GLY A 186 -1.61 17.38 10.83
N LEU A 187 -1.28 18.18 11.85
CA LEU A 187 -2.12 18.38 13.04
C LEU A 187 -3.49 18.99 12.68
N LEU A 188 -3.55 19.87 11.68
CA LEU A 188 -4.82 20.42 11.19
C LEU A 188 -5.63 19.36 10.44
N ASN A 189 -5.00 18.62 9.53
CA ASN A 189 -5.66 17.56 8.76
C ASN A 189 -6.15 16.39 9.64
N LEU A 190 -5.44 16.08 10.72
CA LEU A 190 -5.83 15.01 11.63
C LEU A 190 -7.22 15.25 12.26
N LYS A 191 -7.60 16.52 12.43
CA LYS A 191 -8.93 16.89 12.97
C LYS A 191 -10.08 16.60 12.02
N GLN A 192 -9.80 16.40 10.73
CA GLN A 192 -10.81 16.23 9.68
C GLN A 192 -10.80 14.84 9.05
N VAL A 193 -9.83 13.98 9.40
CA VAL A 193 -9.60 12.71 8.70
C VAL A 193 -10.80 11.76 8.80
N ASP A 194 -11.47 11.67 9.93
CA ASP A 194 -12.64 10.81 10.11
C ASP A 194 -13.83 11.29 9.24
N ALA A 195 -14.06 12.59 9.17
CA ALA A 195 -15.07 13.15 8.27
C ALA A 195 -14.71 12.93 6.80
N ALA A 196 -13.42 13.00 6.46
CA ALA A 196 -12.96 12.71 5.11
C ALA A 196 -13.11 11.22 4.72
N ILE A 197 -12.90 10.31 5.66
CA ILE A 197 -13.13 8.87 5.47
C ILE A 197 -14.62 8.61 5.23
N GLU A 198 -15.50 9.19 6.05
CA GLU A 198 -16.95 9.03 5.91
C GLU A 198 -17.45 9.59 4.56
N ALA A 199 -16.98 10.77 4.14
CA ALA A 199 -17.34 11.32 2.84
C ALA A 199 -16.89 10.40 1.67
N ARG A 200 -15.70 9.78 1.77
CA ARG A 200 -15.23 8.78 0.79
C ARG A 200 -16.09 7.51 0.82
N HIS A 201 -16.55 7.08 1.99
CA HIS A 201 -17.50 5.97 2.12
C HIS A 201 -18.78 6.25 1.35
N GLN A 202 -19.37 7.45 1.50
CA GLN A 202 -20.57 7.85 0.75
C GLN A 202 -20.33 7.86 -0.77
N VAL A 203 -19.16 8.27 -1.24
CA VAL A 203 -18.79 8.16 -2.66
C VAL A 203 -18.72 6.69 -3.08
N ALA A 204 -18.10 5.82 -2.28
CA ALA A 204 -18.00 4.39 -2.58
C ALA A 204 -19.37 3.70 -2.67
N ILE A 205 -20.33 4.05 -1.79
CA ILE A 205 -21.71 3.56 -1.85
C ILE A 205 -22.34 3.92 -3.19
N LYS A 206 -22.28 5.18 -3.60
CA LYS A 206 -22.86 5.65 -4.88
C LYS A 206 -22.23 4.95 -6.09
N TYR A 207 -20.92 4.77 -6.10
CA TYR A 207 -20.25 4.03 -7.16
C TYR A 207 -20.76 2.60 -7.24
N ARG A 208 -20.86 1.91 -6.11
CA ARG A 208 -21.32 0.50 -6.07
C ARG A 208 -22.78 0.35 -6.50
N GLU A 209 -23.68 1.25 -6.07
CA GLU A 209 -25.09 1.22 -6.44
C GLU A 209 -25.29 1.20 -7.96
N VAL A 210 -24.52 2.00 -8.68
CA VAL A 210 -24.62 2.11 -10.13
C VAL A 210 -23.83 1.01 -10.84
N LEU A 211 -22.56 0.84 -10.47
CA LEU A 211 -21.63 -0.05 -11.18
C LEU A 211 -21.98 -1.53 -11.02
N ARG A 212 -22.72 -1.91 -9.98
CA ARG A 212 -23.23 -3.29 -9.80
C ARG A 212 -24.09 -3.77 -10.96
N ASN A 213 -24.72 -2.85 -11.67
CA ASN A 213 -25.59 -3.14 -12.82
C ASN A 213 -24.87 -2.99 -14.18
N VAL A 214 -23.57 -2.69 -14.18
CA VAL A 214 -22.79 -2.54 -15.42
C VAL A 214 -22.10 -3.87 -15.74
N GLU A 215 -22.53 -4.52 -16.82
CA GLU A 215 -21.97 -5.80 -17.23
C GLU A 215 -20.48 -5.68 -17.56
N GLY A 216 -19.69 -6.62 -17.04
CA GLY A 216 -18.23 -6.64 -17.24
C GLY A 216 -17.43 -5.68 -16.36
N VAL A 217 -18.09 -4.98 -15.42
CA VAL A 217 -17.44 -4.19 -14.38
C VAL A 217 -17.58 -4.87 -13.04
N THR A 218 -16.46 -5.07 -12.34
CA THR A 218 -16.45 -5.60 -10.98
C THR A 218 -15.63 -4.70 -10.06
N PHE A 219 -15.85 -4.82 -8.76
CA PHE A 219 -15.15 -4.03 -7.73
C PHE A 219 -15.13 -4.82 -6.42
N PHE A 220 -14.37 -4.34 -5.45
CA PHE A 220 -14.36 -4.92 -4.12
C PHE A 220 -15.54 -4.41 -3.28
N ASP A 221 -16.24 -5.34 -2.63
CA ASP A 221 -17.17 -5.01 -1.56
C ASP A 221 -16.46 -4.78 -0.22
N ASP A 222 -17.19 -4.23 0.75
CA ASP A 222 -16.67 -4.05 2.11
C ASP A 222 -16.51 -5.42 2.78
N ILE A 223 -15.47 -5.53 3.61
CA ILE A 223 -15.18 -6.75 4.37
C ILE A 223 -15.86 -6.63 5.73
N PRO A 224 -16.68 -7.59 6.15
CA PRO A 224 -17.28 -7.59 7.49
C PRO A 224 -16.23 -7.43 8.59
N GLY A 225 -16.51 -6.56 9.57
CA GLY A 225 -15.58 -6.27 10.66
C GLY A 225 -14.41 -5.36 10.31
N VAL A 226 -14.32 -4.87 9.08
CA VAL A 226 -13.27 -3.93 8.66
C VAL A 226 -13.84 -2.51 8.58
N ARG A 227 -13.26 -1.58 9.35
CA ARG A 227 -13.42 -0.14 9.13
C ARG A 227 -12.42 0.28 8.05
N HIS A 228 -12.91 0.41 6.80
CA HIS A 228 -12.08 0.80 5.67
C HIS A 228 -11.94 2.33 5.58
N ASN A 229 -10.85 2.81 4.98
CA ASN A 229 -10.61 4.25 4.79
C ASN A 229 -10.92 4.76 3.37
N TYR A 230 -11.30 3.89 2.45
CA TYR A 230 -11.63 4.20 1.06
C TYR A 230 -10.56 5.05 0.36
N SER A 231 -9.28 4.67 0.56
CA SER A 231 -8.15 5.34 -0.08
C SER A 231 -8.23 5.35 -1.59
N TYR A 232 -8.75 4.26 -2.16
CA TYR A 232 -8.95 4.03 -3.59
C TYR A 232 -10.30 3.35 -3.83
N PHE A 233 -10.80 3.48 -5.05
CA PHE A 233 -11.94 2.71 -5.53
C PHE A 233 -11.54 2.02 -6.85
N PRO A 234 -10.92 0.84 -6.79
CA PRO A 234 -10.58 0.06 -7.98
C PRO A 234 -11.81 -0.59 -8.57
N ILE A 235 -11.93 -0.51 -9.90
CA ILE A 235 -12.84 -1.31 -10.72
C ILE A 235 -12.01 -2.21 -11.64
N PHE A 236 -12.55 -3.36 -12.00
CA PHE A 236 -11.89 -4.33 -12.87
C PHE A 236 -12.78 -4.59 -14.09
N ILE A 237 -12.18 -4.50 -15.27
CA ILE A 237 -12.88 -4.57 -16.55
C ILE A 237 -12.70 -5.96 -17.18
N ASP A 238 -13.78 -6.70 -17.35
CA ASP A 238 -13.84 -7.85 -18.23
C ASP A 238 -14.17 -7.36 -19.65
N ALA A 239 -13.16 -7.24 -20.49
CA ALA A 239 -13.29 -6.69 -21.84
C ALA A 239 -14.32 -7.42 -22.72
N LYS A 240 -14.48 -8.74 -22.52
CA LYS A 240 -15.42 -9.55 -23.32
C LYS A 240 -16.88 -9.22 -22.98
N LYS A 241 -17.15 -9.00 -21.70
CA LYS A 241 -18.50 -8.66 -21.22
C LYS A 241 -18.79 -7.17 -21.36
N TYR A 242 -17.81 -6.34 -21.01
CA TYR A 242 -17.94 -4.88 -21.05
C TYR A 242 -17.91 -4.35 -22.49
N GLY A 243 -17.24 -5.04 -23.43
CA GLY A 243 -17.15 -4.69 -24.86
C GLY A 243 -16.11 -3.64 -25.19
N MET A 244 -15.24 -3.27 -24.23
CA MET A 244 -13.98 -2.54 -24.46
C MET A 244 -12.97 -2.94 -23.40
N THR A 245 -11.68 -2.78 -23.72
CA THR A 245 -10.57 -3.06 -22.82
C THR A 245 -10.48 -2.00 -21.73
N ARG A 246 -9.76 -2.33 -20.64
CA ARG A 246 -9.40 -1.39 -19.59
C ARG A 246 -8.73 -0.12 -20.15
N ASP A 247 -7.83 -0.26 -21.13
CA ASP A 247 -7.10 0.87 -21.68
C ASP A 247 -7.98 1.75 -22.57
N GLU A 248 -8.86 1.16 -23.37
CA GLU A 248 -9.85 1.93 -24.15
C GLU A 248 -10.77 2.74 -23.22
N LEU A 249 -11.26 2.12 -22.13
CA LEU A 249 -12.05 2.85 -21.14
C LEU A 249 -11.24 3.96 -20.47
N TYR A 250 -9.99 3.68 -20.10
CA TYR A 250 -9.10 4.68 -19.48
C TYR A 250 -8.93 5.91 -20.38
N PHE A 251 -8.70 5.73 -21.69
CA PHE A 251 -8.56 6.83 -22.62
C PHE A 251 -9.88 7.56 -22.87
N LYS A 252 -11.02 6.83 -22.99
CA LYS A 252 -12.37 7.42 -23.08
C LYS A 252 -12.66 8.33 -21.88
N MET A 253 -12.40 7.84 -20.65
CA MET A 253 -12.54 8.65 -19.45
C MET A 253 -11.67 9.91 -19.48
N LYS A 254 -10.42 9.78 -19.91
CA LYS A 254 -9.47 10.89 -19.99
C LYS A 254 -9.92 11.98 -20.99
N GLU A 255 -10.48 11.60 -22.13
CA GLU A 255 -11.07 12.52 -23.11
C GLU A 255 -12.23 13.34 -22.53
N GLN A 256 -12.93 12.78 -21.54
CA GLN A 256 -14.00 13.43 -20.80
C GLN A 256 -13.50 14.17 -19.54
N ASN A 257 -12.18 14.38 -19.38
CA ASN A 257 -11.54 14.97 -18.21
C ASN A 257 -11.81 14.20 -16.91
N VAL A 258 -12.06 12.89 -16.97
CA VAL A 258 -12.14 12.00 -15.84
C VAL A 258 -10.81 11.25 -15.71
N LEU A 259 -10.02 11.60 -14.69
CA LEU A 259 -8.65 11.11 -14.52
C LEU A 259 -8.62 9.90 -13.58
N GLY A 260 -8.85 8.70 -14.08
CA GLY A 260 -8.59 7.45 -13.39
C GLY A 260 -7.09 7.17 -13.23
N ARG A 261 -6.76 6.16 -12.43
CA ARG A 261 -5.39 5.67 -12.24
C ARG A 261 -5.36 4.16 -12.49
N ARG A 262 -4.38 3.68 -13.28
CA ARG A 262 -4.16 2.24 -13.49
C ARG A 262 -3.23 1.70 -12.39
N TYR A 263 -3.71 1.68 -11.15
CA TYR A 263 -2.94 1.20 -10.00
C TYR A 263 -3.35 -0.25 -9.65
N PHE A 264 -2.45 -1.22 -9.83
CA PHE A 264 -1.03 -1.01 -10.16
C PHE A 264 -0.69 -1.67 -11.50
N TYR A 265 -0.45 -0.83 -12.49
CA TYR A 265 -0.04 -1.24 -13.82
C TYR A 265 1.02 -0.25 -14.35
N PRO A 266 2.11 -0.74 -15.01
CA PRO A 266 2.50 -2.14 -15.09
C PRO A 266 2.92 -2.70 -13.72
N LEU A 267 3.01 -4.02 -13.59
CA LEU A 267 3.53 -4.67 -12.38
C LEU A 267 4.99 -4.29 -12.12
N ILE A 268 5.39 -4.25 -10.85
CA ILE A 268 6.79 -3.98 -10.48
C ILE A 268 7.73 -5.03 -11.10
N SER A 269 7.28 -6.29 -11.17
CA SER A 269 8.02 -7.40 -11.79
C SER A 269 8.36 -7.17 -13.27
N GLU A 270 7.64 -6.31 -13.97
CA GLU A 270 7.87 -5.99 -15.40
C GLU A 270 8.91 -4.89 -15.61
N PHE A 271 9.27 -4.13 -14.57
CA PHE A 271 10.27 -3.06 -14.71
C PHE A 271 11.65 -3.62 -15.02
N SER A 272 12.42 -2.88 -15.83
CA SER A 272 13.74 -3.30 -16.29
C SER A 272 14.69 -3.74 -15.17
N THR A 273 14.54 -3.15 -13.99
CA THR A 273 15.33 -3.50 -12.80
C THR A 273 15.00 -4.91 -12.26
N TYR A 274 13.76 -5.38 -12.40
CA TYR A 274 13.27 -6.57 -11.71
C TYR A 274 12.88 -7.73 -12.62
N ARG A 275 12.56 -7.46 -13.91
CA ARG A 275 12.06 -8.47 -14.86
C ARG A 275 13.00 -9.66 -15.10
N GLY A 276 14.28 -9.53 -14.74
CA GLY A 276 15.27 -10.60 -14.84
C GLY A 276 15.29 -11.56 -13.64
N LEU A 277 14.49 -11.30 -12.60
CA LEU A 277 14.38 -12.17 -11.44
C LEU A 277 13.53 -13.41 -11.78
N GLU A 278 13.91 -14.57 -11.25
CA GLU A 278 13.13 -15.82 -11.45
C GLU A 278 11.69 -15.68 -10.95
N SER A 279 11.50 -15.01 -9.79
CA SER A 279 10.18 -14.76 -9.21
C SER A 279 9.34 -13.72 -9.98
N ALA A 280 9.95 -12.99 -10.92
CA ALA A 280 9.27 -11.98 -11.74
C ALA A 280 8.63 -12.55 -13.01
N LYS A 281 8.86 -13.83 -13.31
CA LYS A 281 8.31 -14.46 -14.51
C LYS A 281 6.78 -14.47 -14.47
N PRO A 282 6.10 -14.15 -15.60
CA PRO A 282 4.64 -14.07 -15.64
C PRO A 282 3.92 -15.34 -15.19
N GLU A 283 4.46 -16.52 -15.48
CA GLU A 283 3.90 -17.81 -15.06
C GLU A 283 3.82 -18.00 -13.55
N ASN A 284 4.65 -17.27 -12.77
CA ASN A 284 4.62 -17.28 -11.31
C ASN A 284 3.61 -16.29 -10.73
N LEU A 285 3.08 -15.35 -11.54
CA LEU A 285 2.31 -14.17 -11.10
C LEU A 285 1.00 -14.01 -11.90
N PRO A 286 0.26 -15.09 -12.23
CA PRO A 286 -0.89 -15.02 -13.14
C PRO A 286 -2.02 -14.12 -12.63
N GLU A 287 -2.32 -14.15 -11.32
CA GLU A 287 -3.40 -13.34 -10.75
C GLU A 287 -3.02 -11.86 -10.69
N ALA A 288 -1.75 -11.55 -10.40
CA ALA A 288 -1.27 -10.17 -10.42
C ALA A 288 -1.35 -9.57 -11.83
N HIS A 289 -0.94 -10.30 -12.87
CA HIS A 289 -1.06 -9.86 -14.27
C HIS A 289 -2.52 -9.62 -14.66
N LYS A 290 -3.41 -10.59 -14.39
CA LYS A 290 -4.83 -10.47 -14.68
C LYS A 290 -5.45 -9.25 -14.01
N MET A 291 -5.12 -9.00 -12.75
CA MET A 291 -5.62 -7.85 -12.01
C MET A 291 -5.04 -6.54 -12.56
N ALA A 292 -3.73 -6.48 -12.82
CA ALA A 292 -3.07 -5.31 -13.38
C ALA A 292 -3.64 -4.92 -14.75
N ASP A 293 -3.95 -5.89 -15.60
CA ASP A 293 -4.49 -5.67 -16.94
C ASP A 293 -5.94 -5.18 -16.96
N SER A 294 -6.67 -5.38 -15.87
CA SER A 294 -8.09 -5.03 -15.77
C SER A 294 -8.41 -3.80 -14.94
N VAL A 295 -7.49 -3.32 -14.08
CA VAL A 295 -7.79 -2.32 -13.05
C VAL A 295 -7.81 -0.88 -13.56
N ILE A 296 -8.82 -0.12 -13.11
CA ILE A 296 -8.84 1.36 -13.06
C ILE A 296 -9.30 1.78 -11.67
N CYS A 297 -8.51 2.56 -10.94
CA CYS A 297 -8.99 3.25 -9.76
C CYS A 297 -9.72 4.52 -10.19
N LEU A 298 -10.98 4.62 -9.82
CA LEU A 298 -11.80 5.80 -10.08
C LEU A 298 -11.34 6.98 -9.20
N PRO A 299 -11.62 8.24 -9.62
CA PRO A 299 -11.40 9.38 -8.74
C PRO A 299 -12.07 9.17 -7.40
N MET A 300 -11.30 9.34 -6.30
CA MET A 300 -11.79 9.10 -4.95
C MET A 300 -11.19 10.12 -3.99
N HIS A 301 -12.00 11.10 -3.58
CA HIS A 301 -11.65 12.07 -2.55
C HIS A 301 -12.91 12.63 -1.87
N HIS A 302 -12.75 13.18 -0.68
CA HIS A 302 -13.85 13.64 0.18
C HIS A 302 -14.61 14.88 -0.35
N ALA A 303 -14.06 15.59 -1.33
CA ALA A 303 -14.65 16.80 -1.89
C ALA A 303 -15.30 16.57 -3.27
N LEU A 304 -15.57 15.32 -3.68
CA LEU A 304 -16.33 15.04 -4.89
C LEU A 304 -17.80 15.47 -4.70
N SER A 305 -18.27 16.35 -5.59
CA SER A 305 -19.68 16.71 -5.66
C SER A 305 -20.53 15.58 -6.26
N ASN A 306 -21.86 15.66 -6.10
CA ASN A 306 -22.76 14.71 -6.76
C ASN A 306 -22.64 14.78 -8.29
N ASP A 307 -22.44 15.97 -8.84
CA ASP A 307 -22.27 16.18 -10.29
C ASP A 307 -20.96 15.56 -10.78
N ASP A 308 -19.87 15.65 -9.99
CA ASP A 308 -18.62 14.98 -10.31
C ASP A 308 -18.77 13.46 -10.31
N ILE A 309 -19.44 12.92 -9.29
CA ILE A 309 -19.73 11.48 -9.18
C ILE A 309 -20.54 11.02 -10.38
N GLN A 310 -21.60 11.76 -10.74
CA GLN A 310 -22.44 11.42 -11.89
C GLN A 310 -21.64 11.45 -13.20
N ARG A 311 -20.83 12.48 -13.44
CA ARG A 311 -19.96 12.59 -14.60
C ARG A 311 -18.96 11.43 -14.69
N ILE A 312 -18.40 11.00 -13.56
CA ILE A 312 -17.51 9.83 -13.51
C ILE A 312 -18.26 8.57 -13.92
N LEU A 313 -19.46 8.36 -13.37
CA LEU A 313 -20.30 7.20 -13.68
C LEU A 313 -20.74 7.20 -15.14
N ASP A 314 -21.18 8.34 -15.70
CA ASP A 314 -21.59 8.47 -17.11
C ASP A 314 -20.45 8.13 -18.08
N SER A 315 -19.20 8.36 -17.68
CA SER A 315 -18.03 7.98 -18.49
C SER A 315 -17.83 6.46 -18.59
N ILE A 316 -18.41 5.69 -17.67
CA ILE A 316 -18.30 4.23 -17.58
C ILE A 316 -19.56 3.56 -18.13
N ILE A 317 -20.74 4.10 -17.82
CA ILE A 317 -22.01 3.59 -18.35
C ILE A 317 -22.04 3.84 -19.87
N LYS A 318 -22.49 2.87 -20.63
CA LYS A 318 -22.57 2.95 -22.09
C LYS A 318 -23.82 3.67 -22.55
#